data_b47a3a102de402abe6a9bee60718a67c
#
_entry.id   b47a3a102de402abe6a9bee60718a67c
#
_cell.length_a   1.000
_cell.length_b   1.000
_cell.length_c   1.000
_cell.angle_alpha   90.00
_cell.angle_beta   90.00
_cell.angle_gamma   90.00
#
_symmetry.space_group_name_H-M   'P 1'
#
loop_
_entity.id
_entity.type
_entity.pdbx_description
1 polymer ?
#
loop_
_entity_poly.entity_id
_entity_poly.type
_entity_poly.pdbx_seq_one_letter_code
_entity_poly.pdbx_strand_id
1 'polypeptide(L)'
;MRKDSPDMTQRNIRVAEPVLDGNEIAYVMDCLKTTWISSRGTYIDRFEKLLAEYCEVPCAVVTNNGTTSLHLALVAAGVGVGDEVIMPTLSYIATANAAQYCQATPVFVDSESDYLSIDPEKIEDAITSRTKAIMTVPLYGHPVDMDPIQEIAKRHGLFVIEDAAEAIGARYKGRKVGSLAHGSSFSFFGNKTITTGEGGAITTSDEEYAARMRFLRGQAVDPNKNYWHPEVGYNYRMTNVAAAIGTAQAERLEVHVRRRQEIADWYFEALR
;
A
#
# COMPACT_ATOMS: atom_id res chain seq x y z
N MET A 1 14.73 -39.46 -32.81
CA MET A 1 14.66 -38.43 -31.79
C MET A 1 13.40 -38.68 -30.96
N ARG A 2 13.54 -39.26 -29.77
CA ARG A 2 12.42 -39.45 -28.84
C ARG A 2 12.14 -38.09 -28.22
N LYS A 3 10.91 -37.56 -28.39
CA LYS A 3 10.39 -36.44 -27.58
C LYS A 3 10.17 -37.00 -26.18
N ASP A 4 10.98 -36.58 -25.24
CA ASP A 4 10.75 -36.86 -23.83
C ASP A 4 9.40 -36.25 -23.45
N SER A 5 8.45 -37.10 -23.07
CA SER A 5 7.20 -36.69 -22.48
C SER A 5 7.53 -35.97 -21.15
N PRO A 6 6.98 -34.82 -20.84
CA PRO A 6 7.23 -34.17 -19.54
C PRO A 6 6.76 -35.11 -18.43
N ASP A 7 7.66 -35.38 -17.49
CA ASP A 7 7.37 -36.14 -16.28
C ASP A 7 6.23 -35.47 -15.51
N MET A 8 5.06 -36.08 -15.52
CA MET A 8 3.82 -35.60 -14.88
C MET A 8 3.87 -35.74 -13.35
N THR A 9 4.98 -36.16 -12.74
CA THR A 9 5.07 -36.46 -11.32
C THR A 9 5.51 -35.25 -10.46
N GLN A 10 5.99 -34.15 -11.05
CA GLN A 10 6.30 -32.91 -10.34
C GLN A 10 5.49 -31.73 -10.89
N ARG A 11 4.30 -31.52 -10.37
CA ARG A 11 3.62 -30.23 -10.54
C ARG A 11 4.32 -29.16 -9.69
N ASN A 12 5.04 -28.26 -10.33
CA ASN A 12 5.56 -27.07 -9.65
C ASN A 12 4.39 -26.08 -9.46
N ILE A 13 3.78 -26.12 -8.28
CA ILE A 13 2.70 -25.18 -7.92
C ILE A 13 3.35 -23.94 -7.31
N ARG A 14 3.24 -22.81 -7.98
CA ARG A 14 3.73 -21.51 -7.47
C ARG A 14 2.88 -21.04 -6.32
N VAL A 15 3.51 -20.43 -5.32
CA VAL A 15 2.82 -19.83 -4.15
C VAL A 15 1.91 -18.68 -4.59
N ALA A 16 2.37 -17.87 -5.53
CA ALA A 16 1.59 -16.79 -6.13
C ALA A 16 2.00 -16.60 -7.60
N GLU A 17 1.04 -16.30 -8.44
CA GLU A 17 1.24 -15.97 -9.84
C GLU A 17 0.26 -14.85 -10.24
N PRO A 18 0.74 -13.80 -10.95
CA PRO A 18 -0.14 -12.75 -11.47
C PRO A 18 -1.18 -13.33 -12.44
N VAL A 19 -2.41 -12.87 -12.31
CA VAL A 19 -3.50 -13.18 -13.25
C VAL A 19 -3.76 -11.92 -14.07
N LEU A 20 -3.45 -11.97 -15.37
CA LEU A 20 -3.56 -10.86 -16.33
C LEU A 20 -4.59 -11.24 -17.41
N ASP A 21 -5.84 -11.42 -17.00
CA ASP A 21 -6.94 -11.89 -17.83
C ASP A 21 -8.00 -10.81 -18.11
N GLY A 22 -7.68 -9.55 -17.80
CA GLY A 22 -8.50 -8.38 -18.06
C GLY A 22 -8.06 -7.55 -19.27
N ASN A 23 -8.08 -6.25 -19.11
CA ASN A 23 -7.77 -5.28 -20.17
C ASN A 23 -6.27 -4.88 -20.22
N GLU A 24 -5.38 -5.56 -19.51
CA GLU A 24 -3.97 -5.17 -19.32
C GLU A 24 -3.26 -4.96 -20.67
N ILE A 25 -3.39 -5.93 -21.59
CA ILE A 25 -2.77 -5.87 -22.91
C ILE A 25 -3.31 -4.67 -23.70
N ALA A 26 -4.64 -4.48 -23.69
CA ALA A 26 -5.29 -3.41 -24.43
C ALA A 26 -4.83 -2.02 -23.94
N TYR A 27 -4.78 -1.80 -22.63
CA TYR A 27 -4.41 -0.53 -22.04
C TYR A 27 -2.91 -0.22 -22.15
N VAL A 28 -2.04 -1.24 -22.02
CA VAL A 28 -0.61 -1.09 -22.29
C VAL A 28 -0.35 -0.77 -23.75
N MET A 29 -1.04 -1.44 -24.67
CA MET A 29 -0.92 -1.15 -26.12
C MET A 29 -1.41 0.26 -26.47
N ASP A 30 -2.44 0.77 -25.78
CA ASP A 30 -2.86 2.16 -25.92
C ASP A 30 -1.76 3.13 -25.48
N CYS A 31 -1.12 2.91 -24.33
CA CYS A 31 0.03 3.70 -23.90
C CYS A 31 1.15 3.72 -24.95
N LEU A 32 1.47 2.56 -25.55
CA LEU A 32 2.53 2.46 -26.56
C LEU A 32 2.15 3.16 -27.86
N LYS A 33 0.92 3.00 -28.35
CA LYS A 33 0.42 3.64 -29.56
C LYS A 33 0.33 5.16 -29.44
N THR A 34 -0.08 5.64 -28.28
CA THR A 34 -0.22 7.08 -28.00
C THR A 34 1.07 7.73 -27.51
N THR A 35 2.10 6.92 -27.22
CA THR A 35 3.41 7.33 -26.65
C THR A 35 3.34 7.91 -25.22
N TRP A 36 2.20 7.84 -24.55
CA TRP A 36 2.02 8.24 -23.15
C TRP A 36 2.48 7.12 -22.21
N ILE A 37 3.80 6.97 -22.05
CA ILE A 37 4.42 5.86 -21.31
C ILE A 37 5.03 6.27 -19.95
N SER A 38 5.30 7.57 -19.74
CA SER A 38 6.01 8.06 -18.56
C SER A 38 5.07 8.35 -17.38
N SER A 39 5.47 9.24 -16.49
CA SER A 39 4.72 9.59 -15.27
C SER A 39 3.59 10.64 -15.51
N ARG A 40 3.07 10.69 -16.71
CA ARG A 40 1.88 11.48 -17.11
C ARG A 40 1.02 10.63 -18.03
N GLY A 41 -0.30 10.71 -17.86
CA GLY A 41 -1.25 10.00 -18.70
C GLY A 41 -2.53 9.66 -17.96
N THR A 42 -3.58 9.36 -18.71
CA THR A 42 -4.95 9.18 -18.21
C THR A 42 -5.12 7.94 -17.33
N TYR A 43 -4.27 6.93 -17.48
CA TYR A 43 -4.37 5.72 -16.67
C TYR A 43 -3.94 5.95 -15.22
N ILE A 44 -3.06 6.92 -14.96
CA ILE A 44 -2.67 7.31 -13.60
C ILE A 44 -3.89 7.82 -12.83
N ASP A 45 -4.61 8.79 -13.42
CA ASP A 45 -5.81 9.38 -12.80
C ASP A 45 -6.93 8.35 -12.65
N ARG A 46 -7.10 7.49 -13.67
CA ARG A 46 -8.11 6.42 -13.65
C ARG A 46 -7.80 5.39 -12.57
N PHE A 47 -6.55 4.99 -12.40
CA PHE A 47 -6.16 4.04 -11.37
C PHE A 47 -6.31 4.64 -9.97
N GLU A 48 -5.86 5.90 -9.74
CA GLU A 48 -6.10 6.62 -8.48
C GLU A 48 -7.59 6.66 -8.15
N LYS A 49 -8.45 7.00 -9.13
CA LYS A 49 -9.90 7.05 -8.95
C LYS A 49 -10.48 5.69 -8.56
N LEU A 50 -10.14 4.62 -9.26
CA LEU A 50 -10.64 3.27 -8.97
C LEU A 50 -10.21 2.78 -7.59
N LEU A 51 -8.98 3.08 -7.16
CA LEU A 51 -8.50 2.73 -5.81
C LEU A 51 -9.24 3.53 -4.73
N ALA A 52 -9.45 4.82 -4.93
CA ALA A 52 -10.19 5.68 -4.00
C ALA A 52 -11.64 5.20 -3.85
N GLU A 53 -12.32 4.94 -4.97
CA GLU A 53 -13.67 4.39 -4.98
C GLU A 53 -13.74 3.00 -4.29
N TYR A 54 -12.78 2.13 -4.59
CA TYR A 54 -12.74 0.80 -3.97
C TYR A 54 -12.52 0.86 -2.46
N CYS A 55 -11.63 1.73 -1.98
CA CYS A 55 -11.37 1.91 -0.55
C CYS A 55 -12.38 2.82 0.17
N GLU A 56 -13.38 3.34 -0.54
CA GLU A 56 -14.44 4.20 0.01
C GLU A 56 -13.87 5.52 0.63
N VAL A 57 -12.87 6.11 -0.04
CA VAL A 57 -12.21 7.37 0.34
C VAL A 57 -12.14 8.35 -0.84
N PRO A 58 -12.01 9.67 -0.59
CA PRO A 58 -11.94 10.67 -1.67
C PRO A 58 -10.63 10.63 -2.47
N CYS A 59 -9.52 10.19 -1.86
CA CYS A 59 -8.20 10.34 -2.47
C CYS A 59 -7.39 9.04 -2.50
N ALA A 60 -6.71 8.82 -3.63
CA ALA A 60 -5.58 7.91 -3.75
C ALA A 60 -4.40 8.62 -4.44
N VAL A 61 -3.19 8.23 -4.11
CA VAL A 61 -1.94 8.77 -4.68
C VAL A 61 -1.05 7.59 -5.05
N VAL A 62 -0.93 7.27 -6.34
CA VAL A 62 -0.11 6.14 -6.79
C VAL A 62 1.38 6.49 -6.80
N THR A 63 2.21 5.50 -6.50
CA THR A 63 3.68 5.58 -6.44
C THR A 63 4.34 4.43 -7.21
N ASN A 64 5.65 4.48 -7.34
CA ASN A 64 6.41 3.47 -8.08
C ASN A 64 6.60 2.14 -7.34
N ASN A 65 6.38 2.07 -6.02
CA ASN A 65 6.30 0.83 -5.22
C ASN A 65 5.75 1.10 -3.82
N GLY A 66 5.41 0.03 -3.07
CA GLY A 66 4.86 0.13 -1.71
C GLY A 66 5.81 0.74 -0.68
N THR A 67 7.11 0.49 -0.79
CA THR A 67 8.12 1.05 0.14
C THR A 67 8.17 2.57 0.03
N THR A 68 8.15 3.10 -1.20
CA THR A 68 8.10 4.54 -1.42
C THR A 68 6.76 5.16 -1.05
N SER A 69 5.67 4.38 -1.11
CA SER A 69 4.37 4.79 -0.55
C SER A 69 4.46 5.03 0.95
N LEU A 70 5.01 4.09 1.71
CA LEU A 70 5.19 4.22 3.16
C LEU A 70 6.07 5.41 3.53
N HIS A 71 7.23 5.55 2.86
CA HIS A 71 8.12 6.67 3.09
C HIS A 71 7.44 8.02 2.77
N LEU A 72 6.76 8.11 1.62
CA LEU A 72 6.03 9.31 1.22
C LEU A 72 4.93 9.69 2.22
N ALA A 73 4.19 8.70 2.73
CA ALA A 73 3.17 8.91 3.74
C ALA A 73 3.76 9.48 5.04
N LEU A 74 4.86 8.92 5.53
CA LEU A 74 5.55 9.41 6.73
C LEU A 74 6.09 10.84 6.55
N VAL A 75 6.78 11.11 5.45
CA VAL A 75 7.32 12.47 5.16
C VAL A 75 6.19 13.49 5.05
N ALA A 76 5.10 13.13 4.37
CA ALA A 76 3.95 14.03 4.23
C ALA A 76 3.23 14.28 5.57
N ALA A 77 3.29 13.32 6.51
CA ALA A 77 2.83 13.48 7.89
C ALA A 77 3.80 14.29 8.77
N GLY A 78 4.92 14.75 8.22
CA GLY A 78 5.92 15.56 8.92
C GLY A 78 6.89 14.76 9.80
N VAL A 79 6.99 13.44 9.59
CA VAL A 79 7.99 12.60 10.27
C VAL A 79 9.39 12.90 9.73
N GLY A 80 10.35 13.12 10.61
CA GLY A 80 11.72 13.50 10.25
C GLY A 80 12.76 13.14 11.31
N VAL A 81 13.90 13.82 11.24
CA VAL A 81 15.05 13.59 12.10
C VAL A 81 14.70 13.70 13.58
N GLY A 82 14.98 12.65 14.34
CA GLY A 82 14.80 12.61 15.79
C GLY A 82 13.40 12.21 16.24
N ASP A 83 12.44 12.09 15.31
CA ASP A 83 11.11 11.57 15.60
C ASP A 83 11.12 10.05 15.82
N GLU A 84 10.06 9.54 16.40
CA GLU A 84 9.82 8.11 16.61
C GLU A 84 8.53 7.67 15.92
N VAL A 85 8.58 6.46 15.35
CA VAL A 85 7.43 5.79 14.72
C VAL A 85 7.21 4.45 15.40
N ILE A 86 6.09 4.29 16.08
CA ILE A 86 5.70 3.03 16.71
C ILE A 86 5.19 2.06 15.63
N MET A 87 5.62 0.80 15.68
CA MET A 87 5.23 -0.23 14.73
C MET A 87 5.34 -1.64 15.32
N PRO A 88 4.67 -2.67 14.72
CA PRO A 88 4.80 -4.04 15.21
C PRO A 88 6.19 -4.61 15.00
N THR A 89 6.60 -5.54 15.89
CA THR A 89 7.84 -6.32 15.72
C THR A 89 7.76 -7.28 14.53
N LEU A 90 6.57 -7.76 14.19
CA LEU A 90 6.33 -8.68 13.08
C LEU A 90 5.77 -7.94 11.88
N SER A 91 6.61 -7.75 10.86
CA SER A 91 6.26 -7.12 9.59
C SER A 91 7.32 -7.42 8.54
N TYR A 92 7.06 -7.04 7.30
CA TYR A 92 8.10 -6.94 6.28
C TYR A 92 9.01 -5.74 6.58
N ILE A 93 10.30 -5.88 6.27
CA ILE A 93 11.32 -4.87 6.59
C ILE A 93 11.03 -3.47 6.03
N ALA A 94 10.22 -3.36 4.96
CA ALA A 94 9.87 -2.08 4.35
C ALA A 94 9.17 -1.13 5.33
N THR A 95 8.37 -1.65 6.26
CA THR A 95 7.70 -0.89 7.33
C THR A 95 8.73 -0.13 8.18
N ALA A 96 9.76 -0.83 8.66
CA ALA A 96 10.82 -0.23 9.47
C ALA A 96 11.76 0.68 8.62
N ASN A 97 12.07 0.25 7.40
CA ASN A 97 12.91 1.04 6.49
C ASN A 97 12.29 2.40 6.18
N ALA A 98 10.97 2.49 6.02
CA ALA A 98 10.29 3.75 5.74
C ALA A 98 10.52 4.80 6.83
N ALA A 99 10.50 4.41 8.12
CA ALA A 99 10.85 5.28 9.23
C ALA A 99 12.35 5.68 9.18
N GLN A 100 13.23 4.72 8.91
CA GLN A 100 14.67 4.98 8.78
C GLN A 100 14.99 5.92 7.61
N TYR A 101 14.27 5.83 6.50
CA TYR A 101 14.45 6.79 5.38
C TYR A 101 14.06 8.22 5.76
N CYS A 102 13.12 8.39 6.70
CA CYS A 102 12.81 9.68 7.31
C CYS A 102 13.86 10.13 8.34
N GLN A 103 14.89 9.31 8.63
CA GLN A 103 15.82 9.50 9.74
C GLN A 103 15.12 9.51 11.11
N ALA A 104 13.96 8.88 11.20
CA ALA A 104 13.22 8.64 12.43
C ALA A 104 13.60 7.27 13.03
N THR A 105 13.33 7.10 14.31
CA THR A 105 13.60 5.86 15.03
C THR A 105 12.37 4.97 15.01
N PRO A 106 12.41 3.73 14.45
CA PRO A 106 11.35 2.77 14.63
C PRO A 106 11.33 2.29 16.10
N VAL A 107 10.17 2.36 16.72
CA VAL A 107 9.91 1.87 18.08
C VAL A 107 9.03 0.64 17.97
N PHE A 108 9.59 -0.51 18.29
CA PHE A 108 8.90 -1.79 18.10
C PHE A 108 8.03 -2.12 19.29
N VAL A 109 6.77 -2.48 19.00
CA VAL A 109 5.78 -2.97 19.94
C VAL A 109 5.46 -4.41 19.58
N ASP A 110 5.33 -5.26 20.57
CA ASP A 110 5.04 -6.68 20.40
C ASP A 110 3.67 -6.91 19.75
N SER A 111 3.48 -8.08 19.16
CA SER A 111 2.22 -8.47 18.54
C SER A 111 1.30 -9.13 19.56
N GLU A 112 -0.01 -8.96 19.39
CA GLU A 112 -1.00 -9.77 20.09
C GLU A 112 -1.00 -11.22 19.56
N SER A 113 -1.51 -12.17 20.36
CA SER A 113 -1.32 -13.60 20.14
C SER A 113 -2.27 -14.23 19.11
N ASP A 114 -3.41 -13.60 18.83
CA ASP A 114 -4.47 -14.23 18.04
C ASP A 114 -4.27 -14.06 16.54
N TYR A 115 -3.90 -12.85 16.12
CA TYR A 115 -3.76 -12.48 14.71
C TYR A 115 -2.38 -11.93 14.35
N LEU A 116 -1.48 -11.84 15.32
CA LEU A 116 -0.10 -11.38 15.17
C LEU A 116 0.03 -9.93 14.69
N SER A 117 -1.01 -9.12 14.85
CA SER A 117 -0.98 -7.69 14.60
C SER A 117 -0.35 -6.94 15.79
N ILE A 118 -0.06 -5.65 15.64
CA ILE A 118 0.43 -4.83 16.74
C ILE A 118 -0.55 -4.89 17.94
N ASP A 119 -0.03 -5.11 19.14
CA ASP A 119 -0.82 -5.16 20.37
C ASP A 119 -1.21 -3.74 20.83
N PRO A 120 -2.50 -3.34 20.74
CA PRO A 120 -2.92 -2.01 21.13
C PRO A 120 -2.66 -1.67 22.60
N GLU A 121 -2.67 -2.68 23.49
CA GLU A 121 -2.46 -2.48 24.92
C GLU A 121 -1.02 -2.06 25.26
N LYS A 122 -0.07 -2.35 24.37
CA LYS A 122 1.35 -2.02 24.55
C LYS A 122 1.78 -0.72 23.86
N ILE A 123 0.91 -0.12 23.04
CA ILE A 123 1.27 1.09 22.27
C ILE A 123 1.51 2.28 23.21
N GLU A 124 0.64 2.48 24.19
CA GLU A 124 0.66 3.68 25.04
C GLU A 124 1.93 3.75 25.88
N ASP A 125 2.45 2.63 26.34
CA ASP A 125 3.71 2.54 27.10
C ASP A 125 4.95 2.87 26.25
N ALA A 126 4.83 2.76 24.92
CA ALA A 126 5.91 3.07 23.98
C ALA A 126 5.92 4.55 23.53
N ILE A 127 4.91 5.34 23.91
CA ILE A 127 4.79 6.75 23.48
C ILE A 127 5.76 7.63 24.28
N THR A 128 6.53 8.44 23.56
CA THR A 128 7.39 9.48 24.12
C THR A 128 7.05 10.85 23.53
N SER A 129 7.71 11.91 24.00
CA SER A 129 7.57 13.25 23.42
C SER A 129 8.07 13.36 21.95
N ARG A 130 8.80 12.35 21.46
CA ARG A 130 9.28 12.27 20.07
C ARG A 130 8.39 11.43 19.17
N THR A 131 7.42 10.71 19.71
CA THR A 131 6.53 9.89 18.90
C THR A 131 5.67 10.78 18.00
N LYS A 132 5.68 10.51 16.68
CA LYS A 132 4.91 11.24 15.68
C LYS A 132 3.85 10.41 15.00
N ALA A 133 4.11 9.11 14.82
CA ALA A 133 3.19 8.23 14.12
C ALA A 133 3.15 6.84 14.74
N ILE A 134 2.01 6.18 14.53
CA ILE A 134 1.83 4.75 14.74
C ILE A 134 1.64 4.14 13.36
N MET A 135 2.43 3.12 13.03
CA MET A 135 2.30 2.35 11.80
C MET A 135 1.71 0.99 12.12
N THR A 136 0.53 0.72 11.59
CA THR A 136 -0.16 -0.57 11.74
C THR A 136 0.08 -1.45 10.54
N VAL A 137 0.06 -2.77 10.71
CA VAL A 137 0.27 -3.74 9.62
C VAL A 137 -0.80 -4.82 9.71
N PRO A 138 -1.80 -4.80 8.81
CA PRO A 138 -2.76 -5.90 8.68
C PRO A 138 -2.10 -7.09 7.96
N LEU A 139 -1.26 -7.81 8.74
CA LEU A 139 -0.41 -8.88 8.26
C LEU A 139 -1.25 -10.01 7.63
N TYR A 140 -0.80 -10.50 6.47
CA TYR A 140 -1.48 -11.55 5.68
C TYR A 140 -2.96 -11.26 5.37
N GLY A 141 -3.36 -9.99 5.42
CA GLY A 141 -4.72 -9.56 5.09
C GLY A 141 -5.70 -9.54 6.25
N HIS A 142 -5.28 -9.87 7.49
CA HIS A 142 -6.14 -9.70 8.66
C HIS A 142 -6.10 -8.25 9.15
N PRO A 143 -7.25 -7.54 9.23
CA PRO A 143 -7.28 -6.16 9.71
C PRO A 143 -6.84 -6.05 11.17
N VAL A 144 -6.12 -4.99 11.48
CA VAL A 144 -5.73 -4.65 12.86
C VAL A 144 -6.94 -4.15 13.64
N ASP A 145 -6.99 -4.34 14.96
CA ASP A 145 -7.99 -3.72 15.82
C ASP A 145 -7.76 -2.20 15.91
N MET A 146 -8.34 -1.48 14.94
CA MET A 146 -8.06 -0.07 14.71
C MET A 146 -8.72 0.88 15.72
N ASP A 147 -9.85 0.50 16.32
CA ASP A 147 -10.59 1.40 17.19
C ASP A 147 -9.75 1.86 18.40
N PRO A 148 -9.13 0.96 19.22
CA PRO A 148 -8.27 1.39 20.33
C PRO A 148 -7.04 2.18 19.84
N ILE A 149 -6.46 1.83 18.70
CA ILE A 149 -5.31 2.55 18.15
C ILE A 149 -5.68 3.98 17.76
N GLN A 150 -6.84 4.17 17.12
CA GLN A 150 -7.35 5.49 16.77
C GLN A 150 -7.64 6.34 18.03
N GLU A 151 -8.15 5.74 19.11
CA GLU A 151 -8.36 6.43 20.37
C GLU A 151 -7.03 6.88 21.00
N ILE A 152 -6.02 6.01 21.03
CA ILE A 152 -4.68 6.34 21.50
C ILE A 152 -4.09 7.48 20.67
N ALA A 153 -4.10 7.34 19.33
CA ALA A 153 -3.57 8.33 18.42
C ALA A 153 -4.23 9.70 18.60
N LYS A 154 -5.55 9.73 18.76
CA LYS A 154 -6.31 10.96 19.03
C LYS A 154 -5.91 11.62 20.34
N ARG A 155 -5.75 10.84 21.44
CA ARG A 155 -5.35 11.39 22.75
C ARG A 155 -3.96 12.04 22.71
N HIS A 156 -3.05 11.46 21.92
CA HIS A 156 -1.65 11.88 21.86
C HIS A 156 -1.32 12.75 20.64
N GLY A 157 -2.28 13.05 19.75
CA GLY A 157 -2.06 13.83 18.54
C GLY A 157 -1.14 13.15 17.53
N LEU A 158 -1.19 11.82 17.42
CA LEU A 158 -0.33 11.02 16.56
C LEU A 158 -0.98 10.72 15.20
N PHE A 159 -0.18 10.64 14.16
CA PHE A 159 -0.60 10.13 12.86
C PHE A 159 -0.72 8.60 12.90
N VAL A 160 -1.74 8.03 12.26
CA VAL A 160 -1.85 6.59 12.03
C VAL A 160 -1.64 6.32 10.56
N ILE A 161 -0.68 5.47 10.22
CA ILE A 161 -0.41 5.01 8.87
C ILE A 161 -0.56 3.49 8.85
N GLU A 162 -1.31 2.98 7.88
CA GLU A 162 -1.52 1.55 7.71
C GLU A 162 -0.64 1.04 6.57
N ASP A 163 0.26 0.10 6.86
CA ASP A 163 0.97 -0.67 5.84
C ASP A 163 0.07 -1.81 5.38
N ALA A 164 -0.83 -1.49 4.47
CA ALA A 164 -1.85 -2.39 3.93
C ALA A 164 -1.38 -3.17 2.69
N ALA A 165 -0.06 -3.36 2.53
CA ALA A 165 0.53 -4.03 1.37
C ALA A 165 -0.03 -5.43 1.09
N GLU A 166 -0.68 -6.07 2.05
CA GLU A 166 -1.24 -7.43 1.95
C GLU A 166 -2.75 -7.50 2.16
N ALA A 167 -3.42 -6.35 2.43
CA ALA A 167 -4.77 -6.34 2.96
C ALA A 167 -5.82 -5.66 2.08
N ILE A 168 -5.51 -5.41 0.80
CA ILE A 168 -6.49 -4.81 -0.11
C ILE A 168 -7.74 -5.71 -0.22
N GLY A 169 -8.92 -5.14 0.05
CA GLY A 169 -10.19 -5.85 0.06
C GLY A 169 -10.64 -6.37 1.43
N ALA A 170 -9.77 -6.41 2.43
CA ALA A 170 -10.14 -6.75 3.80
C ALA A 170 -11.04 -5.68 4.45
N ARG A 171 -11.79 -6.07 5.49
CA ARG A 171 -12.73 -5.17 6.19
C ARG A 171 -12.60 -5.32 7.70
N TYR A 172 -12.50 -4.20 8.38
CA TYR A 172 -12.58 -4.09 9.83
C TYR A 172 -13.96 -3.51 10.22
N LYS A 173 -14.77 -4.30 10.92
CA LYS A 173 -16.14 -3.91 11.34
C LYS A 173 -16.96 -3.29 10.18
N GLY A 174 -16.85 -3.89 8.99
CA GLY A 174 -17.56 -3.47 7.78
C GLY A 174 -16.88 -2.36 6.98
N ARG A 175 -15.94 -1.60 7.53
CA ARG A 175 -15.14 -0.56 6.84
C ARG A 175 -13.96 -1.20 6.11
N LYS A 176 -13.66 -0.75 4.91
CA LYS A 176 -12.53 -1.29 4.13
C LYS A 176 -11.18 -0.87 4.70
N VAL A 177 -10.20 -1.79 4.71
CA VAL A 177 -8.78 -1.44 4.79
C VAL A 177 -8.47 -0.46 3.65
N GLY A 178 -7.75 0.59 3.97
CA GLY A 178 -7.56 1.73 3.06
C GLY A 178 -8.38 2.97 3.46
N SER A 179 -9.39 2.81 4.38
CA SER A 179 -10.18 3.91 4.93
C SER A 179 -10.06 4.05 6.45
N LEU A 180 -9.18 3.26 7.07
CA LEU A 180 -9.13 3.11 8.53
C LEU A 180 -8.11 4.02 9.22
N ALA A 181 -7.16 4.59 8.47
CA ALA A 181 -6.05 5.38 8.98
C ALA A 181 -6.01 6.77 8.32
N HIS A 182 -5.12 7.65 8.78
CA HIS A 182 -4.86 8.93 8.10
C HIS A 182 -4.32 8.69 6.69
N GLY A 183 -3.53 7.63 6.50
CA GLY A 183 -3.10 7.14 5.20
C GLY A 183 -2.88 5.64 5.23
N SER A 184 -3.32 4.92 4.19
CA SER A 184 -3.10 3.48 4.05
C SER A 184 -2.28 3.21 2.79
N SER A 185 -1.14 2.56 2.96
CA SER A 185 -0.19 2.26 1.88
C SER A 185 -0.44 0.87 1.32
N PHE A 186 -0.53 0.78 0.00
CA PHE A 186 -0.67 -0.48 -0.74
C PHE A 186 0.57 -0.78 -1.58
N SER A 187 0.79 -2.06 -1.84
CA SER A 187 1.81 -2.57 -2.76
C SER A 187 1.16 -3.30 -3.92
N PHE A 188 1.67 -3.08 -5.13
CA PHE A 188 1.27 -3.77 -6.34
C PHE A 188 2.43 -4.56 -6.95
N PHE A 189 3.30 -5.10 -6.08
CA PHE A 189 4.36 -6.03 -6.48
C PHE A 189 3.77 -7.33 -7.06
N GLY A 190 4.57 -8.09 -7.80
CA GLY A 190 4.12 -9.24 -8.59
C GLY A 190 3.34 -10.33 -7.84
N ASN A 191 3.50 -10.48 -6.53
CA ASN A 191 2.80 -11.48 -5.71
C ASN A 191 1.57 -10.95 -4.97
N LYS A 192 1.23 -9.66 -5.11
CA LYS A 192 0.11 -9.05 -4.39
C LYS A 192 -1.24 -9.42 -5.03
N THR A 193 -2.34 -9.05 -4.38
CA THR A 193 -3.71 -9.38 -4.83
C THR A 193 -3.99 -8.83 -6.23
N ILE A 194 -3.53 -7.62 -6.49
CA ILE A 194 -3.43 -7.03 -7.83
C ILE A 194 -2.00 -6.53 -8.02
N THR A 195 -1.54 -6.46 -9.26
CA THR A 195 -0.16 -6.10 -9.56
C THR A 195 -0.04 -5.11 -10.71
N THR A 196 1.03 -4.31 -10.65
CA THR A 196 1.51 -3.49 -11.78
C THR A 196 2.94 -3.88 -12.19
N GLY A 197 3.41 -5.05 -11.71
CA GLY A 197 4.81 -5.48 -11.75
C GLY A 197 5.57 -4.87 -10.56
N GLU A 198 5.80 -3.60 -10.58
CA GLU A 198 6.17 -2.73 -9.46
C GLU A 198 5.16 -1.59 -9.35
N GLY A 199 4.73 -1.27 -8.15
CA GLY A 199 3.80 -0.18 -7.89
C GLY A 199 3.35 -0.10 -6.44
N GLY A 200 2.77 1.04 -6.09
CA GLY A 200 2.16 1.28 -4.79
C GLY A 200 1.13 2.40 -4.87
N ALA A 201 0.42 2.60 -3.78
CA ALA A 201 -0.48 3.73 -3.61
C ALA A 201 -0.66 4.07 -2.13
N ILE A 202 -1.08 5.31 -1.86
CA ILE A 202 -1.61 5.70 -0.56
C ILE A 202 -3.05 6.15 -0.77
N THR A 203 -3.96 5.64 0.05
CA THR A 203 -5.35 6.11 0.14
C THR A 203 -5.54 6.94 1.39
N THR A 204 -6.38 7.98 1.33
CA THR A 204 -6.64 8.86 2.45
C THR A 204 -7.98 9.60 2.30
N SER A 205 -8.58 9.96 3.43
CA SER A 205 -9.75 10.85 3.47
C SER A 205 -9.39 12.33 3.56
N ASP A 206 -8.11 12.66 3.72
CA ASP A 206 -7.61 14.02 3.87
C ASP A 206 -7.05 14.53 2.52
N GLU A 207 -7.75 15.51 1.93
CA GLU A 207 -7.37 16.10 0.65
C GLU A 207 -6.07 16.94 0.72
N GLU A 208 -5.80 17.58 1.85
CA GLU A 208 -4.58 18.37 2.05
C GLU A 208 -3.38 17.44 2.17
N TYR A 209 -3.54 16.33 2.89
CA TYR A 209 -2.52 15.30 2.98
C TYR A 209 -2.25 14.64 1.62
N ALA A 210 -3.29 14.35 0.84
CA ALA A 210 -3.15 13.86 -0.53
C ALA A 210 -2.42 14.86 -1.44
N ALA A 211 -2.76 16.15 -1.36
CA ALA A 211 -2.10 17.21 -2.12
C ALA A 211 -0.61 17.33 -1.73
N ARG A 212 -0.29 17.25 -0.44
CA ARG A 212 1.09 17.23 0.07
C ARG A 212 1.88 16.04 -0.49
N MET A 213 1.30 14.86 -0.47
CA MET A 213 1.92 13.67 -1.06
C MET A 213 2.16 13.80 -2.57
N ARG A 214 1.19 14.34 -3.33
CA ARG A 214 1.36 14.56 -4.78
C ARG A 214 2.47 15.55 -5.09
N PHE A 215 2.59 16.59 -4.31
CA PHE A 215 3.65 17.58 -4.41
C PHE A 215 5.03 16.95 -4.16
N LEU A 216 5.21 16.28 -3.02
CA LEU A 216 6.46 15.62 -2.66
C LEU A 216 6.84 14.49 -3.63
N ARG A 217 5.88 13.65 -4.05
CA ARG A 217 6.06 12.57 -5.02
C ARG A 217 6.64 13.08 -6.35
N GLY A 218 6.29 14.30 -6.72
CA GLY A 218 6.65 14.96 -7.98
C GLY A 218 7.89 15.84 -7.91
N GLN A 219 8.81 15.59 -6.98
CA GLN A 219 10.03 16.38 -6.75
C GLN A 219 9.78 17.78 -6.15
N ALA A 220 8.65 17.99 -5.50
CA ALA A 220 8.25 19.26 -4.90
C ALA A 220 8.37 20.46 -5.88
N VAL A 221 7.93 20.26 -7.13
CA VAL A 221 7.90 21.33 -8.15
C VAL A 221 6.83 22.33 -7.79
N ASP A 222 7.19 23.61 -7.74
CA ASP A 222 6.25 24.72 -7.53
C ASP A 222 5.23 24.77 -8.71
N PRO A 223 3.92 24.68 -8.47
CA PRO A 223 2.92 24.69 -9.51
C PRO A 223 2.87 26.00 -10.31
N ASN A 224 3.36 27.11 -9.75
CA ASN A 224 3.31 28.45 -10.32
C ASN A 224 4.66 28.90 -10.91
N LYS A 225 5.75 28.15 -10.66
CA LYS A 225 7.10 28.53 -11.10
C LYS A 225 7.87 27.36 -11.67
N ASN A 226 8.04 27.34 -12.98
CA ASN A 226 8.78 26.29 -13.67
C ASN A 226 10.19 26.13 -13.12
N TYR A 227 10.61 24.87 -12.97
CA TYR A 227 11.96 24.47 -12.49
C TYR A 227 12.32 25.04 -11.11
N TRP A 228 11.32 25.41 -10.31
CA TRP A 228 11.54 25.85 -8.93
C TRP A 228 11.07 24.78 -7.94
N HIS A 229 11.94 24.46 -6.98
CA HIS A 229 11.70 23.43 -5.98
C HIS A 229 11.92 24.07 -4.59
N PRO A 230 10.84 24.47 -3.88
CA PRO A 230 10.95 25.16 -2.60
C PRO A 230 11.47 24.26 -1.47
N GLU A 231 11.42 22.94 -1.66
CA GLU A 231 11.90 21.95 -0.71
C GLU A 231 12.36 20.66 -1.40
N VAL A 232 12.94 19.73 -0.64
CA VAL A 232 13.36 18.42 -1.15
C VAL A 232 12.12 17.55 -1.41
N GLY A 233 11.96 17.14 -2.66
CA GLY A 233 10.95 16.20 -3.08
C GLY A 233 11.56 14.91 -3.68
N TYR A 234 10.69 14.00 -4.13
CA TYR A 234 11.07 12.66 -4.54
C TYR A 234 10.58 12.36 -5.96
N ASN A 235 11.28 11.48 -6.66
CA ASN A 235 10.76 10.90 -7.90
C ASN A 235 10.12 9.53 -7.61
N TYR A 236 8.94 9.56 -7.00
CA TYR A 236 8.19 8.36 -6.62
C TYR A 236 6.95 8.14 -7.50
N ARG A 237 6.90 8.82 -8.65
CA ARG A 237 5.76 8.73 -9.57
C ARG A 237 5.68 7.36 -10.24
N MET A 238 4.47 6.83 -10.35
CA MET A 238 4.17 5.68 -11.18
C MET A 238 4.20 6.07 -12.66
N THR A 239 4.60 5.16 -13.54
CA THR A 239 4.49 5.35 -14.99
C THR A 239 3.06 5.09 -15.46
N ASN A 240 2.66 5.71 -16.56
CA ASN A 240 1.35 5.49 -17.18
C ASN A 240 1.16 4.03 -17.65
N VAL A 241 2.25 3.38 -18.09
CA VAL A 241 2.22 1.95 -18.45
C VAL A 241 1.91 1.07 -17.25
N ALA A 242 2.56 1.30 -16.10
CA ALA A 242 2.25 0.57 -14.86
C ALA A 242 0.81 0.86 -14.39
N ALA A 243 0.39 2.12 -14.46
CA ALA A 243 -0.98 2.51 -14.13
C ALA A 243 -2.02 1.92 -15.08
N ALA A 244 -1.69 1.68 -16.34
CA ALA A 244 -2.56 1.00 -17.30
C ALA A 244 -2.82 -0.46 -16.88
N ILE A 245 -1.77 -1.18 -16.47
CA ILE A 245 -1.91 -2.52 -15.87
C ILE A 245 -2.76 -2.43 -14.61
N GLY A 246 -2.42 -1.49 -13.70
CA GLY A 246 -3.14 -1.29 -12.44
C GLY A 246 -4.62 -0.97 -12.63
N THR A 247 -4.96 -0.20 -13.65
CA THR A 247 -6.35 0.11 -14.01
C THR A 247 -7.11 -1.17 -14.37
N ALA A 248 -6.56 -2.00 -15.25
CA ALA A 248 -7.20 -3.26 -15.64
C ALA A 248 -7.35 -4.22 -14.45
N GLN A 249 -6.33 -4.28 -13.59
CA GLN A 249 -6.35 -5.08 -12.36
C GLN A 249 -7.40 -4.56 -11.35
N ALA A 250 -7.51 -3.24 -11.18
CA ALA A 250 -8.49 -2.64 -10.28
C ALA A 250 -9.93 -2.86 -10.75
N GLU A 251 -10.19 -2.89 -12.05
CA GLU A 251 -11.51 -3.25 -12.62
C GLU A 251 -11.96 -4.67 -12.23
N ARG A 252 -11.01 -5.54 -11.88
CA ARG A 252 -11.27 -6.93 -11.48
C ARG A 252 -10.96 -7.22 -10.01
N LEU A 253 -10.65 -6.19 -9.23
CA LEU A 253 -10.16 -6.35 -7.84
C LEU A 253 -11.10 -7.19 -6.98
N GLU A 254 -12.41 -6.96 -7.06
CA GLU A 254 -13.39 -7.73 -6.29
C GLU A 254 -13.40 -9.22 -6.69
N VAL A 255 -13.15 -9.54 -7.96
CA VAL A 255 -13.03 -10.92 -8.46
C VAL A 255 -11.80 -11.59 -7.85
N HIS A 256 -10.66 -10.89 -7.84
CA HIS A 256 -9.42 -11.40 -7.26
C HIS A 256 -9.53 -11.61 -5.74
N VAL A 257 -10.15 -10.69 -5.01
CA VAL A 257 -10.38 -10.81 -3.56
C VAL A 257 -11.27 -12.01 -3.26
N ARG A 258 -12.41 -12.13 -3.94
CA ARG A 258 -13.32 -13.26 -3.76
C ARG A 258 -12.64 -14.59 -4.04
N ARG A 259 -11.82 -14.67 -5.09
CA ARG A 259 -11.08 -15.89 -5.42
C ARG A 259 -10.08 -16.31 -4.33
N ARG A 260 -9.43 -15.34 -3.70
CA ARG A 260 -8.52 -15.61 -2.56
C ARG A 260 -9.29 -16.11 -1.34
N GLN A 261 -10.47 -15.58 -1.08
CA GLN A 261 -11.37 -16.06 -0.01
C GLN A 261 -11.82 -17.51 -0.27
N GLU A 262 -12.26 -17.83 -1.48
CA GLU A 262 -12.61 -19.21 -1.87
C GLU A 262 -11.44 -20.18 -1.65
N ILE A 263 -10.22 -19.77 -2.00
CA ILE A 263 -9.02 -20.59 -1.79
C ILE A 263 -8.76 -20.79 -0.28
N ALA A 264 -8.91 -19.75 0.53
CA ALA A 264 -8.76 -19.86 1.99
C ALA A 264 -9.80 -20.84 2.56
N ASP A 265 -11.04 -20.75 2.13
CA ASP A 265 -12.10 -21.67 2.56
C ASP A 265 -11.76 -23.13 2.23
N TRP A 266 -11.21 -23.41 1.04
CA TRP A 266 -10.74 -24.76 0.69
C TRP A 266 -9.63 -25.26 1.62
N TYR A 267 -8.67 -24.41 2.01
CA TYR A 267 -7.65 -24.79 2.98
C TYR A 267 -8.26 -25.09 4.35
N PHE A 268 -9.18 -24.25 4.82
CA PHE A 268 -9.87 -24.47 6.10
C PHE A 268 -10.68 -25.78 6.11
N GLU A 269 -11.35 -26.10 5.01
CA GLU A 269 -12.10 -27.34 4.90
C GLU A 269 -11.19 -28.58 4.84
N ALA A 270 -10.06 -28.48 4.14
CA ALA A 270 -9.16 -29.62 3.92
C ALA A 270 -8.22 -29.91 5.12
N LEU A 271 -7.97 -28.91 5.97
CA LEU A 271 -7.00 -29.01 7.10
C LEU A 271 -7.67 -29.09 8.48
N ARG A 272 -9.00 -29.23 8.54
CA ARG A 272 -9.76 -29.46 9.78
C ARG A 272 -9.53 -30.84 10.38
#